data_7a2d0f28c6891a4901d521d23e3291aa
#
_entry.id   7a2d0f28c6891a4901d521d23e3291aa
#
_cell.length_a   1.000
_cell.length_b   1.000
_cell.length_c   1.000
_cell.angle_alpha   90.00
_cell.angle_beta   90.00
_cell.angle_gamma   90.00
#
_symmetry.space_group_name_H-M   'P 1'
#
loop_
_entity.id
_entity.type
_entity.pdbx_description
1 polymer ?
#
loop_
_entity_poly.entity_id
_entity_poly.type
_entity_poly.pdbx_seq_one_letter_code
_entity_poly.pdbx_strand_id
1 'polypeptide(L)'
;KLSMAKKIGYGLGEAGSTLSFTMISSYLTVFYSDVVGLAPAVISIIMLIARIWQAICDPVFGGIAENTRSKFGRYRPYILYGAPVLALFNCLTFLNLDIPNSAKAIWCAVTYIVCCTAYSVANGAVTCIVNSLTSINTERVSANAVKGIVSSVFGIIVSAVTMPLIMKFGGGNTNSARGYFYTALVFSVAAIPCFFICFKSTKEVISGGNERSVKQNPIVMICASFKNAFKDWNVAWLMIAMIIYLTGVFGRLGVMAYYFIYVLAAPMGIAAFGTAMTVGMLVVNFYTPKLLNKIDKKYVGVLSCILQAGCCVAFYFMGEAKMASTVIAVIGFIYGATNMMTLVSVSLCGELIDDNWLRTGKRSDGVIVTAVSFSTKIANAIGGSVGIVVLG
;
A
#
# COMPACT_ATOMS: atom_id res chain seq x y z
N LYS A 1 9.62 10.61 26.36
CA LYS A 1 8.50 10.92 25.47
C LYS A 1 9.04 11.39 24.11
N LEU A 2 8.44 10.91 23.02
CA LEU A 2 8.75 11.40 21.67
C LEU A 2 8.13 12.79 21.46
N SER A 3 8.92 13.76 21.02
CA SER A 3 8.38 15.08 20.67
C SER A 3 7.50 14.98 19.41
N MET A 4 6.53 15.88 19.27
CA MET A 4 5.64 15.91 18.11
C MET A 4 6.41 16.05 16.80
N ALA A 5 7.47 16.85 16.78
CA ALA A 5 8.37 17.01 15.63
C ALA A 5 9.01 15.67 15.18
N LYS A 6 9.40 14.81 16.13
CA LYS A 6 9.93 13.47 15.81
C LYS A 6 8.84 12.56 15.24
N LYS A 7 7.59 12.64 15.76
CA LYS A 7 6.45 11.86 15.26
C LYS A 7 6.07 12.30 13.84
N ILE A 8 6.05 13.59 13.56
CA ILE A 8 5.81 14.14 12.22
C ILE A 8 6.95 13.73 11.27
N GLY A 9 8.22 13.87 11.69
CA GLY A 9 9.35 13.44 10.89
C GLY A 9 9.33 11.94 10.56
N TYR A 10 8.90 11.10 11.50
CA TYR A 10 8.63 9.69 11.25
C TYR A 10 7.49 9.49 10.22
N GLY A 11 6.41 10.26 10.36
CA GLY A 11 5.28 10.25 9.42
C GLY A 11 5.67 10.65 7.99
N LEU A 12 6.62 11.57 7.83
CA LEU A 12 7.12 11.97 6.51
C LEU A 12 7.82 10.82 5.76
N GLY A 13 8.39 9.83 6.45
CA GLY A 13 8.90 8.63 5.79
C GLY A 13 7.79 7.85 5.07
N GLU A 14 6.61 7.74 5.68
CA GLU A 14 5.42 7.13 5.04
C GLU A 14 4.89 8.01 3.90
N ALA A 15 4.94 9.33 4.04
CA ALA A 15 4.57 10.26 2.97
C ALA A 15 5.44 10.07 1.73
N GLY A 16 6.76 9.89 1.90
CA GLY A 16 7.67 9.58 0.80
C GLY A 16 7.31 8.25 0.10
N SER A 17 6.94 7.24 0.88
CA SER A 17 6.44 5.97 0.36
C SER A 17 5.12 6.14 -0.40
N THR A 18 4.20 6.95 0.12
CA THR A 18 2.90 7.24 -0.50
C THR A 18 3.05 7.96 -1.84
N LEU A 19 3.96 8.94 -1.93
CA LEU A 19 4.28 9.66 -3.18
C LEU A 19 4.70 8.70 -4.30
N SER A 20 5.55 7.73 -4.00
CA SER A 20 6.02 6.77 -4.99
C SER A 20 4.99 5.68 -5.30
N PHE A 21 4.37 5.10 -4.27
CA PHE A 21 3.50 3.93 -4.43
C PHE A 21 2.15 4.25 -5.06
N THR A 22 1.55 5.41 -4.76
CA THR A 22 0.23 5.76 -5.29
C THR A 22 0.25 5.88 -6.82
N MET A 23 1.30 6.46 -7.38
CA MET A 23 1.44 6.57 -8.83
C MET A 23 1.58 5.18 -9.48
N ILE A 24 2.40 4.30 -8.91
CA ILE A 24 2.56 2.93 -9.40
C ILE A 24 1.25 2.15 -9.30
N SER A 25 0.58 2.18 -8.16
CA SER A 25 -0.62 1.36 -7.94
C SER A 25 -1.82 1.78 -8.77
N SER A 26 -1.93 3.08 -9.11
CA SER A 26 -3.11 3.63 -9.79
C SER A 26 -2.92 3.83 -11.30
N TYR A 27 -1.70 4.07 -11.76
CA TYR A 27 -1.47 4.51 -13.14
C TYR A 27 -0.51 3.61 -13.94
N LEU A 28 0.24 2.72 -13.30
CA LEU A 28 1.24 1.91 -14.01
C LEU A 28 0.62 1.01 -15.06
N THR A 29 -0.54 0.44 -14.77
CA THR A 29 -1.26 -0.45 -15.69
C THR A 29 -1.65 0.29 -16.97
N VAL A 30 -2.25 1.48 -16.83
CA VAL A 30 -2.62 2.35 -17.97
C VAL A 30 -1.37 2.76 -18.76
N PHE A 31 -0.29 3.11 -18.06
CA PHE A 31 0.97 3.46 -18.73
C PHE A 31 1.51 2.29 -19.57
N TYR A 32 1.51 1.07 -19.03
CA TYR A 32 2.02 -0.09 -19.76
C TYR A 32 1.16 -0.50 -20.95
N SER A 33 -0.18 -0.36 -20.86
CA SER A 33 -1.06 -0.69 -21.99
C SER A 33 -1.09 0.41 -23.04
N ASP A 34 -1.34 1.66 -22.64
CA ASP A 34 -1.75 2.73 -23.55
C ASP A 34 -0.55 3.54 -24.08
N VAL A 35 0.52 3.62 -23.28
CA VAL A 35 1.73 4.38 -23.65
C VAL A 35 2.83 3.47 -24.17
N VAL A 36 3.10 2.35 -23.47
CA VAL A 36 4.14 1.40 -23.89
C VAL A 36 3.61 0.43 -24.95
N GLY A 37 2.30 0.12 -24.94
CA GLY A 37 1.65 -0.76 -25.90
C GLY A 37 1.86 -2.26 -25.62
N LEU A 38 2.01 -2.65 -24.35
CA LEU A 38 2.13 -4.05 -23.97
C LEU A 38 0.75 -4.74 -23.97
N ALA A 39 0.72 -6.01 -24.39
CA ALA A 39 -0.50 -6.81 -24.30
C ALA A 39 -0.93 -7.01 -22.84
N PRO A 40 -2.25 -7.00 -22.53
CA PRO A 40 -2.77 -7.17 -21.17
C PRO A 40 -2.26 -8.41 -20.45
N ALA A 41 -2.11 -9.53 -21.16
CA ALA A 41 -1.55 -10.77 -20.61
C ALA A 41 -0.10 -10.60 -20.12
N VAL A 42 0.73 -9.87 -20.86
CA VAL A 42 2.13 -9.59 -20.48
C VAL A 42 2.16 -8.70 -19.24
N ILE A 43 1.31 -7.67 -19.20
CA ILE A 43 1.19 -6.76 -18.05
C ILE A 43 0.79 -7.54 -16.80
N SER A 44 -0.21 -8.42 -16.92
CA SER A 44 -0.68 -9.26 -15.80
C SER A 44 0.43 -10.15 -15.25
N ILE A 45 1.23 -10.76 -16.12
CA ILE A 45 2.38 -11.59 -15.71
C ILE A 45 3.43 -10.75 -14.99
N ILE A 46 3.78 -9.58 -15.53
CA ILE A 46 4.75 -8.66 -14.91
C ILE A 46 4.28 -8.26 -13.51
N MET A 47 3.00 -7.86 -13.37
CA MET A 47 2.41 -7.48 -12.09
C MET A 47 2.42 -8.63 -11.10
N LEU A 48 2.03 -9.83 -11.52
CA LEU A 48 2.00 -11.01 -10.67
C LEU A 48 3.40 -11.38 -10.15
N ILE A 49 4.39 -11.44 -11.04
CA ILE A 49 5.77 -11.76 -10.68
C ILE A 49 6.32 -10.73 -9.69
N ALA A 50 6.11 -9.43 -9.96
CA ALA A 50 6.58 -8.37 -9.07
C ALA A 50 5.94 -8.44 -7.68
N ARG A 51 4.65 -8.80 -7.57
CA ARG A 51 3.95 -8.95 -6.29
C ARG A 51 4.41 -10.18 -5.51
N ILE A 52 4.61 -11.32 -6.18
CA ILE A 52 5.17 -12.52 -5.56
C ILE A 52 6.58 -12.22 -5.06
N TRP A 53 7.39 -11.55 -5.88
CA TRP A 53 8.74 -11.13 -5.52
C TRP A 53 8.73 -10.23 -4.28
N GLN A 54 7.85 -9.22 -4.23
CA GLN A 54 7.70 -8.33 -3.08
C GLN A 54 7.33 -9.10 -1.80
N ALA A 55 6.44 -10.08 -1.91
CA ALA A 55 6.05 -10.92 -0.77
C ALA A 55 7.23 -11.73 -0.19
N ILE A 56 8.20 -12.09 -1.02
CA ILE A 56 9.44 -12.76 -0.60
C ILE A 56 10.45 -11.75 -0.05
N CYS A 57 10.60 -10.60 -0.70
CA CYS A 57 11.57 -9.56 -0.31
C CYS A 57 11.33 -8.99 1.08
N ASP A 58 10.07 -8.76 1.47
CA ASP A 58 9.77 -8.10 2.74
C ASP A 58 10.30 -8.87 3.97
N PRO A 59 10.06 -10.18 4.14
CA PRO A 59 10.61 -10.92 5.28
C PRO A 59 12.14 -11.12 5.19
N VAL A 60 12.67 -11.26 3.96
CA VAL A 60 14.13 -11.34 3.75
C VAL A 60 14.78 -10.03 4.18
N PHE A 61 14.22 -8.90 3.77
CA PHE A 61 14.69 -7.59 4.20
C PHE A 61 14.56 -7.40 5.71
N GLY A 62 13.45 -7.82 6.32
CA GLY A 62 13.27 -7.77 7.78
C GLY A 62 14.42 -8.47 8.50
N GLY A 63 14.75 -9.69 8.09
CA GLY A 63 15.87 -10.44 8.65
C GLY A 63 17.25 -9.79 8.42
N ILE A 64 17.48 -9.20 7.24
CA ILE A 64 18.72 -8.47 6.94
C ILE A 64 18.82 -7.22 7.82
N ALA A 65 17.75 -6.43 7.92
CA ALA A 65 17.71 -5.18 8.67
C ALA A 65 17.94 -5.42 10.18
N GLU A 66 17.35 -6.47 10.75
CA GLU A 66 17.56 -6.83 12.16
C GLU A 66 19.01 -7.18 12.48
N ASN A 67 19.72 -7.79 11.54
CA ASN A 67 21.13 -8.18 11.70
C ASN A 67 22.12 -7.07 11.32
N THR A 68 21.63 -5.97 10.75
CA THR A 68 22.47 -4.86 10.29
C THR A 68 23.03 -4.07 11.48
N ARG A 69 24.35 -3.86 11.47
CA ARG A 69 25.06 -3.02 12.42
C ARG A 69 25.80 -1.94 11.67
N SER A 70 25.26 -0.72 11.68
CA SER A 70 25.91 0.43 11.02
C SER A 70 26.10 1.59 11.97
N LYS A 71 26.93 2.56 11.55
CA LYS A 71 27.14 3.82 12.29
C LYS A 71 25.85 4.64 12.45
N PHE A 72 24.86 4.40 11.60
CA PHE A 72 23.58 5.11 11.62
C PHE A 72 22.48 4.35 12.39
N GLY A 73 22.70 3.10 12.80
CA GLY A 73 21.71 2.21 13.42
C GLY A 73 21.35 1.03 12.51
N ARG A 74 20.23 0.36 12.79
CA ARG A 74 19.77 -0.84 12.08
C ARG A 74 18.96 -0.51 10.83
N TYR A 75 17.96 0.38 10.95
CA TYR A 75 16.98 0.69 9.91
C TYR A 75 17.29 1.97 9.13
N ARG A 76 17.95 2.95 9.75
CA ARG A 76 18.25 4.25 9.17
C ARG A 76 19.07 4.20 7.86
N PRO A 77 20.09 3.33 7.70
CA PRO A 77 20.82 3.26 6.43
C PRO A 77 19.91 2.93 5.26
N TYR A 78 18.93 2.05 5.48
CA TYR A 78 17.97 1.63 4.44
C TYR A 78 17.00 2.75 4.05
N ILE A 79 16.64 3.63 4.99
CA ILE A 79 15.87 4.84 4.69
C ILE A 79 16.71 5.80 3.84
N LEU A 80 17.98 6.00 4.22
CA LEU A 80 18.86 6.95 3.55
C LEU A 80 19.24 6.52 2.13
N TYR A 81 19.64 5.25 1.95
CA TYR A 81 20.10 4.74 0.65
C TYR A 81 18.96 4.15 -0.18
N GLY A 82 17.91 3.62 0.46
CA GLY A 82 16.76 3.09 -0.23
C GLY A 82 15.93 4.15 -0.94
N ALA A 83 15.82 5.35 -0.37
CA ALA A 83 15.02 6.43 -0.94
C ALA A 83 15.53 6.92 -2.32
N PRO A 84 16.84 7.21 -2.53
CA PRO A 84 17.35 7.55 -3.87
C PRO A 84 17.18 6.42 -4.90
N VAL A 85 17.38 5.17 -4.48
CA VAL A 85 17.17 4.01 -5.37
C VAL A 85 15.70 3.88 -5.76
N LEU A 86 14.79 4.03 -4.79
CA LEU A 86 13.35 4.03 -5.04
C LEU A 86 12.96 5.17 -6.00
N ALA A 87 13.45 6.38 -5.76
CA ALA A 87 13.18 7.54 -6.60
C ALA A 87 13.67 7.33 -8.05
N LEU A 88 14.88 6.80 -8.22
CA LEU A 88 15.44 6.49 -9.53
C LEU A 88 14.60 5.44 -10.27
N PHE A 89 14.33 4.30 -9.64
CA PHE A 89 13.59 3.22 -10.30
C PHE A 89 12.11 3.55 -10.49
N ASN A 90 11.51 4.41 -9.64
CA ASN A 90 10.18 4.96 -9.90
C ASN A 90 10.15 5.76 -11.21
N CYS A 91 11.16 6.61 -11.46
CA CYS A 91 11.27 7.33 -12.73
C CYS A 91 11.51 6.38 -13.91
N LEU A 92 12.40 5.40 -13.78
CA LEU A 92 12.72 4.43 -14.83
C LEU A 92 11.52 3.54 -15.20
N THR A 93 10.66 3.24 -14.24
CA THR A 93 9.42 2.44 -14.47
C THR A 93 8.43 3.17 -15.37
N PHE A 94 8.41 4.52 -15.35
CA PHE A 94 7.57 5.34 -16.23
C PHE A 94 8.33 5.91 -17.44
N LEU A 95 9.47 5.32 -17.79
CA LEU A 95 10.23 5.70 -18.97
C LEU A 95 9.88 4.79 -20.15
N ASN A 96 9.31 5.35 -21.21
CA ASN A 96 9.06 4.65 -22.46
C ASN A 96 10.28 4.77 -23.38
N LEU A 97 10.94 3.64 -23.65
CA LEU A 97 12.07 3.57 -24.57
C LEU A 97 11.60 3.12 -25.96
N ASP A 98 12.22 3.67 -26.99
CA ASP A 98 11.97 3.24 -28.38
C ASP A 98 12.83 2.01 -28.73
N ILE A 99 12.37 0.86 -28.25
CA ILE A 99 13.02 -0.46 -28.41
C ILE A 99 11.99 -1.51 -28.84
N PRO A 100 12.38 -2.68 -29.36
CA PRO A 100 11.45 -3.75 -29.74
C PRO A 100 10.53 -4.18 -28.59
N ASN A 101 9.30 -4.58 -28.90
CA ASN A 101 8.27 -4.92 -27.90
C ASN A 101 8.69 -5.98 -26.88
N SER A 102 9.46 -6.97 -27.30
CA SER A 102 10.03 -7.97 -26.37
C SER A 102 11.00 -7.36 -25.37
N ALA A 103 11.86 -6.45 -25.81
CA ALA A 103 12.78 -5.73 -24.94
C ALA A 103 12.05 -4.72 -24.04
N LYS A 104 10.95 -4.08 -24.52
CA LYS A 104 10.09 -3.23 -23.67
C LYS A 104 9.49 -4.01 -22.50
N ALA A 105 8.98 -5.22 -22.76
CA ALA A 105 8.41 -6.07 -21.71
C ALA A 105 9.46 -6.43 -20.64
N ILE A 106 10.67 -6.79 -21.04
CA ILE A 106 11.78 -7.07 -20.11
C ILE A 106 12.18 -5.82 -19.34
N TRP A 107 12.29 -4.66 -19.99
CA TRP A 107 12.58 -3.37 -19.35
C TRP A 107 11.54 -3.03 -18.27
N CYS A 108 10.27 -3.10 -18.60
CA CYS A 108 9.16 -2.85 -17.67
C CYS A 108 9.18 -3.82 -16.50
N ALA A 109 9.44 -5.11 -16.75
CA ALA A 109 9.52 -6.11 -15.70
C ALA A 109 10.69 -5.84 -14.73
N VAL A 110 11.88 -5.61 -15.26
CA VAL A 110 13.10 -5.39 -14.46
C VAL A 110 12.97 -4.10 -13.65
N THR A 111 12.61 -2.98 -14.28
CA THR A 111 12.48 -1.69 -13.59
C THR A 111 11.42 -1.75 -12.50
N TYR A 112 10.29 -2.39 -12.75
CA TYR A 112 9.22 -2.53 -11.78
C TYR A 112 9.59 -3.46 -10.62
N ILE A 113 10.23 -4.61 -10.86
CA ILE A 113 10.70 -5.52 -9.81
C ILE A 113 11.72 -4.83 -8.91
N VAL A 114 12.69 -4.11 -9.48
CA VAL A 114 13.67 -3.36 -8.68
C VAL A 114 13.02 -2.21 -7.91
N CYS A 115 12.05 -1.52 -8.51
CA CYS A 115 11.28 -0.49 -7.84
C CYS A 115 10.49 -1.06 -6.63
N CYS A 116 9.82 -2.21 -6.80
CA CYS A 116 9.14 -2.92 -5.71
C CYS A 116 10.12 -3.34 -4.60
N THR A 117 11.32 -3.80 -4.96
CA THR A 117 12.37 -4.15 -3.99
C THR A 117 12.82 -2.92 -3.21
N ALA A 118 13.12 -1.81 -3.90
CA ALA A 118 13.52 -0.56 -3.26
C ALA A 118 12.41 0.00 -2.35
N TYR A 119 11.15 -0.13 -2.78
CA TYR A 119 9.99 0.23 -1.96
C TYR A 119 9.90 -0.63 -0.69
N SER A 120 10.02 -1.95 -0.80
CA SER A 120 10.02 -2.87 0.34
C SER A 120 11.13 -2.54 1.34
N VAL A 121 12.32 -2.21 0.86
CA VAL A 121 13.48 -1.83 1.67
C VAL A 121 13.22 -0.50 2.39
N ALA A 122 12.84 0.55 1.66
CA ALA A 122 12.64 1.89 2.23
C ALA A 122 11.43 1.93 3.18
N ASN A 123 10.27 1.44 2.73
CA ASN A 123 9.04 1.45 3.52
C ASN A 123 9.08 0.45 4.69
N GLY A 124 9.69 -0.71 4.49
CA GLY A 124 9.93 -1.68 5.56
C GLY A 124 10.79 -1.10 6.68
N ALA A 125 11.86 -0.38 6.32
CA ALA A 125 12.71 0.31 7.29
C ALA A 125 11.94 1.41 8.06
N VAL A 126 11.12 2.21 7.37
CA VAL A 126 10.23 3.21 8.01
C VAL A 126 9.27 2.55 8.97
N THR A 127 8.66 1.44 8.59
CA THR A 127 7.68 0.74 9.44
C THR A 127 8.33 0.12 10.68
N CYS A 128 9.52 -0.45 10.55
CA CYS A 128 10.21 -1.12 11.65
C CYS A 128 10.89 -0.16 12.64
N ILE A 129 11.32 1.03 12.20
CA ILE A 129 12.13 1.95 13.00
C ILE A 129 11.40 2.44 14.26
N VAL A 130 10.07 2.50 14.27
CA VAL A 130 9.27 2.94 15.43
C VAL A 130 9.56 2.10 16.68
N ASN A 131 9.85 0.83 16.49
CA ASN A 131 10.18 -0.08 17.59
C ASN A 131 11.53 0.24 18.24
N SER A 132 12.45 0.86 17.49
CA SER A 132 13.77 1.30 17.96
C SER A 132 13.78 2.73 18.50
N LEU A 133 12.70 3.50 18.30
CA LEU A 133 12.60 4.89 18.78
C LEU A 133 12.21 4.99 20.25
N THR A 134 11.39 4.06 20.74
CA THR A 134 10.89 4.08 22.12
C THR A 134 10.48 2.69 22.58
N SER A 135 10.68 2.40 23.87
CA SER A 135 10.18 1.20 24.54
C SER A 135 8.73 1.36 25.04
N ILE A 136 8.21 2.59 25.08
CA ILE A 136 6.88 2.91 25.61
C ILE A 136 5.82 2.64 24.55
N ASN A 137 4.94 1.66 24.82
CA ASN A 137 3.93 1.21 23.85
C ASN A 137 2.94 2.33 23.43
N THR A 138 2.50 3.15 24.39
CA THR A 138 1.60 4.30 24.13
C THR A 138 2.24 5.33 23.18
N GLU A 139 3.55 5.54 23.27
CA GLU A 139 4.27 6.43 22.36
C GLU A 139 4.41 5.83 20.95
N ARG A 140 4.59 4.50 20.83
CA ARG A 140 4.58 3.81 19.54
C ARG A 140 3.23 3.93 18.85
N VAL A 141 2.14 3.69 19.59
CA VAL A 141 0.76 3.86 19.06
C VAL A 141 0.53 5.30 18.61
N SER A 142 0.91 6.28 19.44
CA SER A 142 0.80 7.69 19.07
C SER A 142 1.63 8.07 17.85
N ALA A 143 2.85 7.54 17.71
CA ALA A 143 3.69 7.78 16.53
C ALA A 143 3.07 7.18 15.26
N ASN A 144 2.51 5.96 15.34
CA ASN A 144 1.82 5.33 14.22
C ASN A 144 0.52 6.07 13.84
N ALA A 145 -0.20 6.62 14.80
CA ALA A 145 -1.38 7.46 14.53
C ALA A 145 -0.99 8.73 13.75
N VAL A 146 0.06 9.43 14.18
CA VAL A 146 0.58 10.60 13.47
C VAL A 146 1.08 10.21 12.07
N LYS A 147 1.79 9.07 11.94
CA LYS A 147 2.21 8.52 10.64
C LYS A 147 1.01 8.34 9.70
N GLY A 148 -0.08 7.74 10.19
CA GLY A 148 -1.31 7.55 9.42
C GLY A 148 -1.96 8.85 8.95
N ILE A 149 -2.00 9.86 9.82
CA ILE A 149 -2.53 11.18 9.46
C ILE A 149 -1.67 11.83 8.36
N VAL A 150 -0.35 11.84 8.53
CA VAL A 150 0.58 12.41 7.54
C VAL A 150 0.45 11.68 6.19
N SER A 151 0.43 10.35 6.21
CA SER A 151 0.23 9.53 5.00
C SER A 151 -1.09 9.88 4.29
N SER A 152 -2.17 10.04 5.03
CA SER A 152 -3.48 10.40 4.46
C SER A 152 -3.49 11.79 3.83
N VAL A 153 -2.86 12.77 4.47
CA VAL A 153 -2.73 14.13 3.92
C VAL A 153 -1.97 14.10 2.60
N PHE A 154 -0.84 13.39 2.55
CA PHE A 154 -0.07 13.23 1.31
C PHE A 154 -0.83 12.40 0.27
N GLY A 155 -1.60 11.39 0.69
CA GLY A 155 -2.48 10.62 -0.19
C GLY A 155 -3.53 11.49 -0.88
N ILE A 156 -4.14 12.44 -0.15
CA ILE A 156 -5.06 13.43 -0.71
C ILE A 156 -4.35 14.30 -1.75
N ILE A 157 -3.17 14.83 -1.40
CA ILE A 157 -2.38 15.69 -2.30
C ILE A 157 -2.02 14.93 -3.57
N VAL A 158 -1.49 13.71 -3.45
CA VAL A 158 -1.09 12.89 -4.60
C VAL A 158 -2.29 12.57 -5.48
N SER A 159 -3.40 12.15 -4.90
CA SER A 159 -4.62 11.84 -5.67
C SER A 159 -5.16 13.05 -6.42
N ALA A 160 -5.13 14.24 -5.80
CA ALA A 160 -5.58 15.48 -6.42
C ALA A 160 -4.68 15.96 -7.56
N VAL A 161 -3.37 15.76 -7.42
CA VAL A 161 -2.37 16.43 -8.27
C VAL A 161 -1.87 15.53 -9.40
N THR A 162 -1.94 14.18 -9.27
CA THR A 162 -1.35 13.26 -10.25
C THR A 162 -1.92 13.44 -11.65
N MET A 163 -3.23 13.36 -11.81
CA MET A 163 -3.84 13.47 -13.15
C MET A 163 -3.69 14.86 -13.78
N PRO A 164 -3.89 15.97 -13.05
CA PRO A 164 -3.56 17.31 -13.54
C PRO A 164 -2.12 17.46 -14.02
N LEU A 165 -1.13 16.88 -13.31
CA LEU A 165 0.26 16.92 -13.73
C LEU A 165 0.52 16.10 -15.00
N ILE A 166 -0.03 14.88 -15.08
CA ILE A 166 0.07 14.04 -16.29
C ILE A 166 -0.45 14.81 -17.51
N MET A 167 -1.62 15.42 -17.39
CA MET A 167 -2.20 16.22 -18.48
C MET A 167 -1.40 17.47 -18.80
N LYS A 168 -0.93 18.20 -17.77
CA LYS A 168 -0.12 19.42 -17.95
C LYS A 168 1.18 19.12 -18.69
N PHE A 169 1.94 18.11 -18.28
CA PHE A 169 3.19 17.72 -18.92
C PHE A 169 2.97 16.96 -20.23
N GLY A 170 1.81 16.33 -20.38
CA GLY A 170 1.40 15.61 -21.58
C GLY A 170 0.78 16.48 -22.69
N GLY A 171 0.69 17.81 -22.47
CA GLY A 171 0.07 18.72 -23.45
C GLY A 171 -1.44 18.49 -23.61
N GLY A 172 -2.16 18.12 -22.55
CA GLY A 172 -3.58 17.79 -22.54
C GLY A 172 -3.89 16.32 -22.89
N ASN A 173 -2.89 15.52 -23.24
CA ASN A 173 -3.06 14.13 -23.60
C ASN A 173 -2.80 13.21 -22.38
N THR A 174 -3.74 12.33 -22.06
CA THR A 174 -3.65 11.34 -20.99
C THR A 174 -2.69 10.19 -21.31
N ASN A 175 -2.40 9.95 -22.60
CA ASN A 175 -1.55 8.84 -23.07
C ASN A 175 -0.14 9.29 -23.45
N SER A 176 0.31 10.43 -22.91
CA SER A 176 1.63 10.97 -23.19
C SER A 176 2.70 10.37 -22.30
N ALA A 177 3.71 9.70 -22.87
CA ALA A 177 4.87 9.20 -22.15
C ALA A 177 5.58 10.28 -21.34
N ARG A 178 5.67 11.50 -21.88
CA ARG A 178 6.26 12.66 -21.20
C ARG A 178 5.47 13.04 -19.96
N GLY A 179 4.13 13.00 -20.02
CA GLY A 179 3.25 13.31 -18.89
C GLY A 179 3.51 12.40 -17.71
N TYR A 180 3.57 11.10 -17.93
CA TYR A 180 3.85 10.11 -16.88
C TYR A 180 5.26 10.25 -16.31
N PHE A 181 6.27 10.37 -17.18
CA PHE A 181 7.67 10.47 -16.75
C PHE A 181 7.93 11.71 -15.89
N TYR A 182 7.50 12.89 -16.32
CA TYR A 182 7.72 14.12 -15.54
C TYR A 182 6.90 14.13 -14.24
N THR A 183 5.72 13.54 -14.23
CA THR A 183 4.95 13.40 -12.97
C THR A 183 5.65 12.45 -12.00
N ALA A 184 6.17 11.32 -12.47
CA ALA A 184 6.97 10.41 -11.66
C ALA A 184 8.24 11.09 -11.13
N LEU A 185 8.89 11.91 -11.95
CA LEU A 185 10.07 12.69 -11.56
C LEU A 185 9.74 13.70 -10.44
N VAL A 186 8.64 14.45 -10.57
CA VAL A 186 8.20 15.41 -9.54
C VAL A 186 7.96 14.70 -8.21
N PHE A 187 7.22 13.58 -8.22
CA PHE A 187 6.96 12.83 -6.99
C PHE A 187 8.20 12.16 -6.41
N SER A 188 9.10 11.67 -7.25
CA SER A 188 10.36 11.08 -6.81
C SER A 188 11.28 12.11 -6.17
N VAL A 189 11.38 13.31 -6.76
CA VAL A 189 12.14 14.42 -6.19
C VAL A 189 11.50 14.89 -4.88
N ALA A 190 10.17 14.96 -4.79
CA ALA A 190 9.47 15.33 -3.56
C ALA A 190 9.58 14.28 -2.45
N ALA A 191 9.71 12.99 -2.80
CA ALA A 191 9.87 11.90 -1.83
C ALA A 191 11.23 11.91 -1.11
N ILE A 192 12.31 12.30 -1.79
CA ILE A 192 13.67 12.31 -1.23
C ILE A 192 13.76 13.18 0.04
N PRO A 193 13.33 14.46 0.06
CA PRO A 193 13.33 15.27 1.28
C PRO A 193 12.46 14.65 2.40
N CYS A 194 11.33 14.02 2.08
CA CYS A 194 10.49 13.37 3.07
C CYS A 194 11.24 12.23 3.78
N PHE A 195 11.90 11.36 3.05
CA PHE A 195 12.75 10.31 3.62
C PHE A 195 13.96 10.86 4.38
N PHE A 196 14.58 11.93 3.87
CA PHE A 196 15.72 12.56 4.52
C PHE A 196 15.35 13.20 5.87
N ILE A 197 14.19 13.87 5.95
CA ILE A 197 13.66 14.40 7.21
C ILE A 197 13.33 13.25 8.17
N CYS A 198 12.74 12.16 7.66
CA CYS A 198 12.52 10.96 8.45
C CYS A 198 13.85 10.42 9.01
N PHE A 199 14.88 10.27 8.19
CA PHE A 199 16.21 9.83 8.61
C PHE A 199 16.80 10.72 9.71
N LYS A 200 16.69 12.06 9.59
CA LYS A 200 17.20 13.01 10.60
C LYS A 200 16.39 12.96 11.89
N SER A 201 15.07 12.82 11.81
CA SER A 201 14.16 12.89 12.96
C SER A 201 14.13 11.59 13.77
N THR A 202 14.45 10.45 13.15
CA THR A 202 14.33 9.11 13.75
C THR A 202 15.71 8.58 14.16
N LYS A 203 16.27 9.10 15.27
CA LYS A 203 17.49 8.53 15.84
C LYS A 203 17.14 7.31 16.70
N GLU A 204 17.69 6.14 16.35
CA GLU A 204 17.49 4.92 17.11
C GLU A 204 18.10 5.04 18.51
N VAL A 205 17.28 4.84 19.54
CA VAL A 205 17.68 4.94 20.96
C VAL A 205 17.90 3.54 21.54
N ILE A 206 17.14 2.56 21.06
CA ILE A 206 17.25 1.18 21.52
C ILE A 206 18.22 0.46 20.57
N SER A 207 19.50 0.46 20.91
CA SER A 207 20.45 -0.48 20.34
C SER A 207 20.09 -1.86 20.86
N GLY A 208 19.62 -2.74 19.99
CA GLY A 208 19.22 -4.08 20.41
C GLY A 208 20.33 -4.76 21.19
N GLY A 209 20.00 -5.10 22.42
CA GLY A 209 20.86 -5.92 23.27
C GLY A 209 21.20 -7.24 22.56
N ASN A 210 22.19 -7.94 23.10
CA ASN A 210 22.74 -9.22 22.64
C ASN A 210 21.74 -10.41 22.65
N GLU A 211 20.45 -10.17 22.45
CA GLU A 211 19.54 -11.26 22.17
C GLU A 211 19.93 -11.81 20.80
N ARG A 212 20.57 -12.95 20.83
CA ARG A 212 20.80 -13.80 19.66
C ARG A 212 19.44 -14.04 19.03
N SER A 213 19.08 -13.23 18.03
CA SER A 213 17.99 -13.59 17.15
C SER A 213 18.35 -14.97 16.59
N VAL A 214 17.55 -15.96 16.94
CA VAL A 214 17.69 -17.32 16.42
C VAL A 214 17.72 -17.17 14.90
N LYS A 215 18.82 -17.58 14.27
CA LYS A 215 19.00 -17.61 12.82
C LYS A 215 17.99 -18.59 12.21
N GLN A 216 16.72 -18.27 12.23
CA GLN A 216 15.72 -19.05 11.50
C GLN A 216 15.59 -18.48 10.10
N ASN A 217 15.64 -19.34 9.10
CA ASN A 217 15.41 -18.97 7.72
C ASN A 217 14.04 -18.26 7.63
N PRO A 218 13.98 -17.00 7.14
CA PRO A 218 12.72 -16.25 7.06
C PRO A 218 11.62 -17.01 6.31
N ILE A 219 11.98 -17.74 5.26
CA ILE A 219 11.06 -18.57 4.47
C ILE A 219 10.49 -19.72 5.31
N VAL A 220 11.32 -20.39 6.10
CA VAL A 220 10.89 -21.47 7.01
C VAL A 220 9.96 -20.91 8.08
N MET A 221 10.25 -19.73 8.60
CA MET A 221 9.41 -19.05 9.60
C MET A 221 8.04 -18.66 9.02
N ILE A 222 7.98 -18.19 7.78
CA ILE A 222 6.73 -17.91 7.07
C ILE A 222 5.94 -19.20 6.84
N CYS A 223 6.56 -20.25 6.30
CA CYS A 223 5.89 -21.54 6.08
C CYS A 223 5.39 -22.17 7.40
N ALA A 224 6.18 -22.07 8.47
CA ALA A 224 5.78 -22.55 9.79
C ALA A 224 4.62 -21.72 10.36
N SER A 225 4.65 -20.40 10.20
CA SER A 225 3.57 -19.50 10.61
C SER A 225 2.27 -19.82 9.87
N PHE A 226 2.37 -20.09 8.56
CA PHE A 226 1.24 -20.54 7.74
C PHE A 226 0.66 -21.85 8.23
N LYS A 227 1.51 -22.88 8.33
CA LYS A 227 1.09 -24.20 8.79
C LYS A 227 0.40 -24.13 10.18
N ASN A 228 0.89 -23.27 11.05
CA ASN A 228 0.30 -23.07 12.37
C ASN A 228 -0.98 -22.21 12.33
N ALA A 229 -1.07 -21.21 11.46
CA ALA A 229 -2.26 -20.39 11.28
C ALA A 229 -3.43 -21.20 10.71
N PHE A 230 -3.17 -22.14 9.77
CA PHE A 230 -4.19 -23.05 9.25
C PHE A 230 -4.64 -24.16 10.22
N LYS A 231 -3.92 -24.36 11.33
CA LYS A 231 -4.38 -25.27 12.39
C LYS A 231 -5.51 -24.67 13.22
N ASP A 232 -5.59 -23.35 13.33
CA ASP A 232 -6.68 -22.66 13.99
C ASP A 232 -7.72 -22.23 12.95
N TRP A 233 -8.89 -22.86 12.99
CA TRP A 233 -9.96 -22.63 12.04
C TRP A 233 -10.43 -21.17 12.00
N ASN A 234 -10.42 -20.49 13.14
CA ASN A 234 -10.81 -19.08 13.22
C ASN A 234 -9.79 -18.16 12.51
N VAL A 235 -8.50 -18.45 12.64
CA VAL A 235 -7.43 -17.71 11.94
C VAL A 235 -7.53 -17.97 10.43
N ALA A 236 -7.77 -19.22 10.01
CA ALA A 236 -7.92 -19.58 8.61
C ALA A 236 -9.09 -18.82 7.96
N TRP A 237 -10.25 -18.75 8.62
CA TRP A 237 -11.40 -17.98 8.12
C TRP A 237 -11.12 -16.49 8.02
N LEU A 238 -10.43 -15.89 8.99
CA LEU A 238 -10.02 -14.48 8.92
C LEU A 238 -9.11 -14.25 7.71
N MET A 239 -8.12 -15.12 7.48
CA MET A 239 -7.22 -15.04 6.32
C MET A 239 -7.99 -15.10 5.00
N ILE A 240 -8.91 -16.06 4.84
CA ILE A 240 -9.72 -16.21 3.64
C ILE A 240 -10.57 -14.97 3.41
N ALA A 241 -11.27 -14.48 4.44
CA ALA A 241 -12.08 -13.27 4.35
C ALA A 241 -11.26 -12.06 3.94
N MET A 242 -10.05 -11.90 4.50
CA MET A 242 -9.12 -10.83 4.15
C MET A 242 -8.63 -10.95 2.70
N ILE A 243 -8.29 -12.15 2.24
CA ILE A 243 -7.85 -12.38 0.85
C ILE A 243 -8.97 -11.98 -0.12
N ILE A 244 -10.19 -12.45 0.10
CA ILE A 244 -11.33 -12.14 -0.77
C ILE A 244 -11.61 -10.64 -0.80
N TYR A 245 -11.72 -10.01 0.37
CA TYR A 245 -12.02 -8.59 0.49
C TYR A 245 -10.94 -7.71 -0.17
N LEU A 246 -9.67 -7.93 0.18
CA LEU A 246 -8.56 -7.12 -0.32
C LEU A 246 -8.28 -7.37 -1.81
N THR A 247 -8.55 -8.59 -2.32
CA THR A 247 -8.49 -8.86 -3.77
C THR A 247 -9.46 -7.95 -4.52
N GLY A 248 -10.68 -7.78 -4.01
CA GLY A 248 -11.66 -6.83 -4.57
C GLY A 248 -11.19 -5.37 -4.49
N VAL A 249 -10.55 -4.97 -3.39
CA VAL A 249 -10.02 -3.61 -3.22
C VAL A 249 -8.87 -3.33 -4.19
N PHE A 250 -7.87 -4.21 -4.26
CA PHE A 250 -6.71 -4.03 -5.14
C PHE A 250 -7.05 -4.19 -6.63
N GLY A 251 -7.97 -5.11 -6.97
CA GLY A 251 -8.46 -5.27 -8.34
C GLY A 251 -9.11 -4.00 -8.86
N ARG A 252 -9.96 -3.37 -8.05
CA ARG A 252 -10.60 -2.09 -8.40
C ARG A 252 -9.59 -0.96 -8.59
N LEU A 253 -8.59 -0.85 -7.72
CA LEU A 253 -7.55 0.17 -7.85
C LEU A 253 -6.80 0.04 -9.18
N GLY A 254 -6.53 -1.19 -9.63
CA GLY A 254 -5.86 -1.46 -10.90
C GLY A 254 -6.68 -1.07 -12.13
N VAL A 255 -8.01 -1.19 -12.07
CA VAL A 255 -8.92 -0.94 -13.20
C VAL A 255 -9.50 0.49 -13.18
N MET A 256 -9.44 1.17 -12.04
CA MET A 256 -10.12 2.45 -11.82
C MET A 256 -9.71 3.52 -12.83
N ALA A 257 -8.43 3.61 -13.17
CA ALA A 257 -7.94 4.61 -14.12
C ALA A 257 -8.54 4.39 -15.52
N TYR A 258 -8.64 3.13 -15.98
CA TYR A 258 -9.30 2.80 -17.26
C TYR A 258 -10.76 3.19 -17.26
N TYR A 259 -11.49 2.90 -16.18
CA TYR A 259 -12.90 3.24 -16.07
C TYR A 259 -13.15 4.75 -16.22
N PHE A 260 -12.35 5.58 -15.55
CA PHE A 260 -12.48 7.04 -15.64
C PHE A 260 -12.05 7.60 -17.00
N ILE A 261 -11.03 7.03 -17.63
CA ILE A 261 -10.50 7.50 -18.91
C ILE A 261 -11.42 7.08 -20.06
N TYR A 262 -11.83 5.79 -20.10
CA TYR A 262 -12.49 5.21 -21.26
C TYR A 262 -14.02 5.10 -21.13
N VAL A 263 -14.55 4.79 -19.96
CA VAL A 263 -15.99 4.61 -19.75
C VAL A 263 -16.65 5.96 -19.45
N LEU A 264 -16.12 6.70 -18.45
CA LEU A 264 -16.68 7.99 -18.08
C LEU A 264 -16.20 9.14 -18.97
N ALA A 265 -15.13 8.95 -19.75
CA ALA A 265 -14.45 10.01 -20.54
C ALA A 265 -14.14 11.27 -19.69
N ALA A 266 -13.89 11.09 -18.40
CA ALA A 266 -13.66 12.14 -17.39
C ALA A 266 -12.36 11.88 -16.62
N PRO A 267 -11.17 12.05 -17.23
CA PRO A 267 -9.89 11.74 -16.58
C PRO A 267 -9.66 12.56 -15.30
N MET A 268 -10.16 13.78 -15.20
CA MET A 268 -10.12 14.57 -13.97
C MET A 268 -10.99 13.99 -12.85
N GLY A 269 -11.95 13.12 -13.17
CA GLY A 269 -12.76 12.39 -12.19
C GLY A 269 -11.93 11.47 -11.30
N ILE A 270 -10.79 10.97 -11.78
CA ILE A 270 -9.84 10.17 -10.97
C ILE A 270 -9.35 10.97 -9.77
N ALA A 271 -8.96 12.21 -9.99
CA ALA A 271 -8.48 13.09 -8.93
C ALA A 271 -9.61 13.42 -7.93
N ALA A 272 -10.80 13.76 -8.42
CA ALA A 272 -11.96 14.06 -7.58
C ALA A 272 -12.39 12.84 -6.75
N PHE A 273 -12.44 11.67 -7.36
CA PHE A 273 -12.76 10.41 -6.67
C PHE A 273 -11.71 10.03 -5.64
N GLY A 274 -10.43 10.01 -6.01
CA GLY A 274 -9.33 9.60 -5.14
C GLY A 274 -9.17 10.50 -3.92
N THR A 275 -9.31 11.82 -4.08
CA THR A 275 -9.28 12.78 -2.97
C THR A 275 -10.47 12.57 -2.04
N ALA A 276 -11.68 12.49 -2.57
CA ALA A 276 -12.90 12.28 -1.81
C ALA A 276 -12.88 10.93 -1.06
N MET A 277 -12.41 9.88 -1.71
CA MET A 277 -12.22 8.55 -1.11
C MET A 277 -11.26 8.62 0.08
N THR A 278 -10.13 9.30 -0.05
CA THR A 278 -9.13 9.40 1.04
C THR A 278 -9.69 10.21 2.21
N VAL A 279 -10.45 11.27 1.95
CA VAL A 279 -11.17 12.01 3.01
C VAL A 279 -12.17 11.10 3.71
N GLY A 280 -12.95 10.31 2.97
CA GLY A 280 -13.85 9.31 3.52
C GLY A 280 -13.15 8.29 4.42
N MET A 281 -11.97 7.80 4.00
CA MET A 281 -11.13 6.90 4.81
C MET A 281 -10.63 7.56 6.10
N LEU A 282 -10.36 8.86 6.12
CA LEU A 282 -10.04 9.57 7.34
C LEU A 282 -11.23 9.57 8.31
N VAL A 283 -12.43 9.86 7.81
CA VAL A 283 -13.65 9.87 8.60
C VAL A 283 -13.94 8.49 9.22
N VAL A 284 -13.75 7.42 8.47
CA VAL A 284 -13.87 6.03 8.96
C VAL A 284 -13.05 5.78 10.23
N ASN A 285 -11.83 6.27 10.27
CA ASN A 285 -10.93 6.05 11.40
C ASN A 285 -11.45 6.68 12.71
N PHE A 286 -12.33 7.68 12.64
CA PHE A 286 -12.90 8.32 13.81
C PHE A 286 -14.17 7.64 14.32
N TYR A 287 -15.04 7.15 13.45
CA TYR A 287 -16.31 6.59 13.90
C TYR A 287 -16.31 5.06 14.03
N THR A 288 -15.50 4.33 13.26
CA THR A 288 -15.47 2.87 13.32
C THR A 288 -15.11 2.32 14.69
N PRO A 289 -14.11 2.87 15.45
CA PRO A 289 -13.83 2.40 16.80
C PRO A 289 -15.03 2.54 17.74
N LYS A 290 -15.81 3.63 17.60
CA LYS A 290 -17.03 3.85 18.39
C LYS A 290 -18.12 2.85 18.02
N LEU A 291 -18.23 2.49 16.75
CA LEU A 291 -19.18 1.52 16.24
C LEU A 291 -18.85 0.11 16.71
N LEU A 292 -17.56 -0.27 16.69
CA LEU A 292 -17.06 -1.58 17.16
C LEU A 292 -17.28 -1.79 18.67
N ASN A 293 -17.43 -0.72 19.45
CA ASN A 293 -17.77 -0.81 20.86
C ASN A 293 -19.27 -1.06 21.10
N LYS A 294 -20.14 -0.82 20.10
CA LYS A 294 -21.60 -0.91 20.23
C LYS A 294 -22.20 -2.10 19.47
N ILE A 295 -21.57 -2.49 18.38
CA ILE A 295 -22.06 -3.51 17.44
C ILE A 295 -20.95 -4.57 17.29
N ASP A 296 -21.38 -5.83 17.22
CA ASP A 296 -20.46 -6.94 16.98
C ASP A 296 -19.67 -6.73 15.67
N LYS A 297 -18.38 -6.98 15.73
CA LYS A 297 -17.40 -6.79 14.64
C LYS A 297 -17.82 -7.50 13.35
N LYS A 298 -18.46 -8.69 13.47
CA LYS A 298 -18.98 -9.44 12.34
C LYS A 298 -19.99 -8.62 11.53
N TYR A 299 -20.95 -7.99 12.20
CA TYR A 299 -21.98 -7.19 11.51
C TYR A 299 -21.41 -5.90 10.91
N VAL A 300 -20.45 -5.26 11.57
CA VAL A 300 -19.74 -4.10 11.02
C VAL A 300 -18.96 -4.46 9.76
N GLY A 301 -18.29 -5.63 9.74
CA GLY A 301 -17.59 -6.14 8.56
C GLY A 301 -18.52 -6.42 7.40
N VAL A 302 -19.65 -7.14 7.66
CA VAL A 302 -20.67 -7.43 6.64
C VAL A 302 -21.28 -6.14 6.09
N LEU A 303 -21.64 -5.19 6.96
CA LEU A 303 -22.19 -3.89 6.56
C LEU A 303 -21.20 -3.14 5.65
N SER A 304 -19.91 -3.12 5.99
CA SER A 304 -18.88 -2.54 5.15
C SER A 304 -18.85 -3.15 3.74
N CYS A 305 -18.90 -4.48 3.64
CA CYS A 305 -18.91 -5.18 2.35
C CYS A 305 -20.16 -4.87 1.53
N ILE A 306 -21.34 -4.86 2.14
CA ILE A 306 -22.62 -4.54 1.46
C ILE A 306 -22.60 -3.10 0.94
N LEU A 307 -22.18 -2.13 1.76
CA LEU A 307 -22.12 -0.74 1.36
C LEU A 307 -21.11 -0.51 0.22
N GLN A 308 -19.96 -1.18 0.25
CA GLN A 308 -19.00 -1.11 -0.84
C GLN A 308 -19.48 -1.78 -2.12
N ALA A 309 -20.21 -2.90 -2.02
CA ALA A 309 -20.87 -3.52 -3.16
C ALA A 309 -21.91 -2.57 -3.78
N GLY A 310 -22.72 -1.90 -2.95
CA GLY A 310 -23.65 -0.86 -3.40
C GLY A 310 -22.96 0.30 -4.14
N CYS A 311 -21.80 0.75 -3.66
CA CYS A 311 -21.01 1.75 -4.37
C CYS A 311 -20.52 1.22 -5.74
N CYS A 312 -20.13 -0.05 -5.86
CA CYS A 312 -19.75 -0.64 -7.15
C CYS A 312 -20.92 -0.68 -8.14
N VAL A 313 -22.11 -1.03 -7.67
CA VAL A 313 -23.35 -1.00 -8.48
C VAL A 313 -23.65 0.45 -8.92
N ALA A 314 -23.50 1.43 -8.02
CA ALA A 314 -23.66 2.84 -8.36
C ALA A 314 -22.67 3.27 -9.47
N PHE A 315 -21.42 2.81 -9.41
CA PHE A 315 -20.45 3.06 -10.48
C PHE A 315 -20.88 2.49 -11.83
N TYR A 316 -21.48 1.30 -11.87
CA TYR A 316 -21.97 0.72 -13.12
C TYR A 316 -22.99 1.62 -13.80
N PHE A 317 -23.99 2.10 -13.06
CA PHE A 317 -25.01 3.03 -13.60
C PHE A 317 -24.48 4.41 -13.95
N MET A 318 -23.38 4.85 -13.32
CA MET A 318 -22.74 6.13 -13.69
C MET A 318 -22.12 6.11 -15.09
N GLY A 319 -21.65 4.95 -15.56
CA GLY A 319 -21.09 4.80 -16.91
C GLY A 319 -22.10 5.14 -18.01
N GLU A 320 -23.39 4.94 -17.74
CA GLU A 320 -24.46 5.24 -18.69
C GLU A 320 -24.93 6.72 -18.68
N ALA A 321 -24.72 7.42 -17.55
CA ALA A 321 -25.28 8.75 -17.31
C ALA A 321 -24.19 9.82 -17.17
N LYS A 322 -23.51 10.31 -18.17
CA LYS A 322 -22.46 11.39 -18.10
C LYS A 322 -22.64 12.33 -16.90
N MET A 323 -22.18 11.92 -15.71
CA MET A 323 -22.46 12.62 -14.47
C MET A 323 -21.43 13.70 -14.15
N ALA A 324 -21.88 14.73 -13.44
CA ALA A 324 -21.04 15.83 -12.96
C ALA A 324 -19.94 15.34 -12.01
N SER A 325 -18.77 15.96 -12.04
CA SER A 325 -17.62 15.66 -11.15
C SER A 325 -17.97 15.65 -9.67
N THR A 326 -18.99 16.40 -9.28
CA THR A 326 -19.52 16.45 -7.90
C THR A 326 -20.12 15.11 -7.48
N VAL A 327 -20.86 14.42 -8.34
CA VAL A 327 -21.45 13.10 -8.04
C VAL A 327 -20.36 12.06 -7.90
N ILE A 328 -19.33 12.12 -8.74
CA ILE A 328 -18.13 11.27 -8.64
C ILE A 328 -17.45 11.44 -7.28
N ALA A 329 -17.28 12.69 -6.82
CA ALA A 329 -16.68 12.98 -5.53
C ALA A 329 -17.56 12.47 -4.36
N VAL A 330 -18.88 12.63 -4.43
CA VAL A 330 -19.80 12.14 -3.39
C VAL A 330 -19.73 10.62 -3.28
N ILE A 331 -19.75 9.89 -4.40
CA ILE A 331 -19.64 8.42 -4.37
C ILE A 331 -18.25 8.00 -3.90
N GLY A 332 -17.18 8.71 -4.29
CA GLY A 332 -15.84 8.49 -3.78
C GLY A 332 -15.76 8.65 -2.26
N PHE A 333 -16.38 9.70 -1.72
CA PHE A 333 -16.44 9.92 -0.28
C PHE A 333 -17.21 8.80 0.44
N ILE A 334 -18.38 8.42 -0.05
CA ILE A 334 -19.19 7.32 0.52
C ILE A 334 -18.38 6.02 0.48
N TYR A 335 -17.73 5.73 -0.65
CA TYR A 335 -16.88 4.56 -0.81
C TYR A 335 -15.73 4.53 0.21
N GLY A 336 -15.03 5.64 0.40
CA GLY A 336 -13.99 5.78 1.42
C GLY A 336 -14.57 5.65 2.84
N ALA A 337 -15.69 6.30 3.12
CA ALA A 337 -16.35 6.30 4.42
C ALA A 337 -16.97 4.94 4.80
N THR A 338 -17.16 4.03 3.87
CA THR A 338 -17.67 2.67 4.14
C THR A 338 -16.57 1.61 4.27
N ASN A 339 -15.30 1.98 4.12
CA ASN A 339 -14.15 1.06 4.20
C ASN A 339 -13.75 0.75 5.66
N MET A 340 -14.66 0.13 6.42
CA MET A 340 -14.46 -0.22 7.82
C MET A 340 -13.70 -1.53 8.01
N MET A 341 -13.69 -2.41 6.98
CA MET A 341 -13.17 -3.77 7.09
C MET A 341 -11.70 -3.84 7.51
N THR A 342 -10.89 -2.85 7.14
CA THR A 342 -9.48 -2.78 7.54
C THR A 342 -9.33 -2.67 9.07
N LEU A 343 -10.14 -1.82 9.73
CA LEU A 343 -10.13 -1.67 11.18
C LEU A 343 -10.76 -2.86 11.89
N VAL A 344 -11.81 -3.44 11.31
CA VAL A 344 -12.45 -4.68 11.78
C VAL A 344 -11.42 -5.81 11.80
N SER A 345 -10.64 -5.97 10.73
CA SER A 345 -9.63 -7.01 10.61
C SER A 345 -8.52 -6.89 11.66
N VAL A 346 -8.03 -5.68 11.89
CA VAL A 346 -7.04 -5.42 12.95
C VAL A 346 -7.59 -5.76 14.33
N SER A 347 -8.85 -5.41 14.59
CA SER A 347 -9.52 -5.70 15.84
C SER A 347 -9.77 -7.20 16.05
N LEU A 348 -10.19 -7.92 15.00
CA LEU A 348 -10.36 -9.39 15.03
C LEU A 348 -9.02 -10.11 15.21
N CYS A 349 -7.95 -9.60 14.59
CA CYS A 349 -6.60 -10.13 14.79
C CYS A 349 -6.19 -10.09 16.26
N GLY A 350 -6.48 -8.99 16.98
CA GLY A 350 -6.22 -8.86 18.41
C GLY A 350 -7.00 -9.89 19.23
N GLU A 351 -8.30 -10.05 18.95
CA GLU A 351 -9.13 -11.06 19.67
C GLU A 351 -8.68 -12.49 19.43
N LEU A 352 -8.27 -12.82 18.20
CA LEU A 352 -7.74 -14.15 17.89
C LEU A 352 -6.42 -14.45 18.60
N ILE A 353 -5.58 -13.43 18.82
CA ILE A 353 -4.36 -13.57 19.61
C ILE A 353 -4.71 -13.89 21.06
N ASP A 354 -5.67 -13.19 21.64
CA ASP A 354 -6.11 -13.39 23.02
C ASP A 354 -6.83 -14.75 23.21
N ASP A 355 -7.69 -15.14 22.26
CA ASP A 355 -8.37 -16.44 22.26
C ASP A 355 -7.37 -17.61 22.14
N ASN A 356 -6.38 -17.49 21.26
CA ASN A 356 -5.33 -18.49 21.11
C ASN A 356 -4.47 -18.61 22.38
N TRP A 357 -4.18 -17.49 23.04
CA TRP A 357 -3.47 -17.51 24.33
C TRP A 357 -4.28 -18.19 25.42
N LEU A 358 -5.57 -17.92 25.52
CA LEU A 358 -6.47 -18.57 26.48
C LEU A 358 -6.58 -20.08 26.23
N ARG A 359 -6.62 -20.54 24.98
CA ARG A 359 -6.73 -21.96 24.65
C ARG A 359 -5.45 -22.75 24.76
N THR A 360 -4.31 -22.15 24.40
CA THR A 360 -3.04 -22.87 24.27
C THR A 360 -2.05 -22.58 25.38
N GLY A 361 -2.29 -21.54 26.20
CA GLY A 361 -1.34 -21.03 27.19
C GLY A 361 -0.08 -20.41 26.57
N LYS A 362 0.02 -20.35 25.23
CA LYS A 362 1.17 -19.78 24.51
C LYS A 362 0.72 -18.56 23.72
N ARG A 363 1.42 -17.46 23.91
CA ARG A 363 1.16 -16.24 23.15
C ARG A 363 1.82 -16.32 21.78
N SER A 364 1.01 -16.34 20.72
CA SER A 364 1.46 -16.52 19.32
C SER A 364 1.20 -15.28 18.46
N ASP A 365 1.43 -14.09 19.03
CA ASP A 365 1.18 -12.78 18.38
C ASP A 365 1.84 -12.70 17.00
N GLY A 366 3.11 -13.11 16.90
CA GLY A 366 3.87 -13.03 15.66
C GLY A 366 3.31 -13.91 14.54
N VAL A 367 2.78 -15.09 14.85
CA VAL A 367 2.24 -16.04 13.87
C VAL A 367 0.98 -15.47 13.23
N ILE A 368 0.04 -14.96 14.04
CA ILE A 368 -1.24 -14.45 13.56
C ILE A 368 -1.04 -13.16 12.76
N VAL A 369 -0.24 -12.23 13.26
CA VAL A 369 0.08 -10.98 12.55
C VAL A 369 0.78 -11.24 11.22
N THR A 370 1.72 -12.19 11.17
CA THR A 370 2.40 -12.57 9.92
C THR A 370 1.43 -13.21 8.92
N ALA A 371 0.51 -14.05 9.39
CA ALA A 371 -0.51 -14.67 8.55
C ALA A 371 -1.44 -13.63 7.90
N VAL A 372 -1.93 -12.66 8.69
CA VAL A 372 -2.76 -11.54 8.19
C VAL A 372 -1.97 -10.66 7.19
N SER A 373 -0.73 -10.32 7.50
CA SER A 373 0.13 -9.54 6.58
C SER A 373 0.35 -10.26 5.26
N PHE A 374 0.53 -11.57 5.29
CA PHE A 374 0.69 -12.36 4.07
C PHE A 374 -0.60 -12.47 3.27
N SER A 375 -1.75 -12.60 3.93
CA SER A 375 -3.06 -12.55 3.27
C SER A 375 -3.24 -11.26 2.46
N THR A 376 -2.80 -10.13 3.00
CA THR A 376 -2.79 -8.83 2.31
C THR A 376 -1.93 -8.87 1.04
N LYS A 377 -0.78 -9.54 1.08
CA LYS A 377 0.13 -9.64 -0.07
C LYS A 377 -0.40 -10.57 -1.17
N ILE A 378 -0.97 -11.72 -0.77
CA ILE A 378 -1.67 -12.61 -1.71
C ILE A 378 -2.81 -11.86 -2.40
N ALA A 379 -3.64 -11.18 -1.63
CA ALA A 379 -4.76 -10.41 -2.16
C ALA A 379 -4.31 -9.31 -3.14
N ASN A 380 -3.21 -8.62 -2.84
CA ASN A 380 -2.63 -7.60 -3.73
C ASN A 380 -2.09 -8.23 -5.03
N ALA A 381 -1.45 -9.40 -4.94
CA ALA A 381 -0.95 -10.12 -6.12
C ALA A 381 -2.10 -10.57 -7.03
N ILE A 382 -3.13 -11.19 -6.47
CA ILE A 382 -4.30 -11.66 -7.21
C ILE A 382 -5.10 -10.46 -7.77
N GLY A 383 -5.44 -9.49 -6.92
CA GLY A 383 -6.26 -8.34 -7.29
C GLY A 383 -5.62 -7.49 -8.38
N GLY A 384 -4.33 -7.18 -8.25
CA GLY A 384 -3.60 -6.42 -9.26
C GLY A 384 -3.51 -7.13 -10.63
N SER A 385 -3.50 -8.47 -10.65
CA SER A 385 -3.42 -9.24 -11.89
C SER A 385 -4.79 -9.50 -12.52
N VAL A 386 -5.78 -9.90 -11.70
CA VAL A 386 -7.14 -10.23 -12.18
C VAL A 386 -7.82 -9.01 -12.79
N GLY A 387 -7.66 -7.82 -12.20
CA GLY A 387 -8.23 -6.59 -12.74
C GLY A 387 -7.81 -6.33 -14.20
N ILE A 388 -6.59 -6.68 -14.55
CA ILE A 388 -6.06 -6.48 -15.92
C ILE A 388 -6.55 -7.56 -16.88
N VAL A 389 -6.60 -8.82 -16.42
CA VAL A 389 -7.11 -9.94 -17.25
C VAL A 389 -8.57 -9.72 -17.66
N VAL A 390 -9.37 -9.12 -16.80
CA VAL A 390 -10.79 -8.82 -17.11
C VAL A 390 -10.93 -7.70 -18.13
N LEU A 391 -9.92 -6.84 -18.29
CA LEU A 391 -9.92 -5.73 -19.28
C LEU A 391 -9.45 -6.17 -20.68
N GLY A 392 -8.69 -7.27 -20.80
CA GLY A 392 -8.20 -7.82 -22.08
C GLY A 392 -9.02 -8.95 -22.59
#